data_7d9cac028fe1233afdc2de209abbe1be
#
_entry.id   7d9cac028fe1233afdc2de209abbe1be
#
_cell.length_a   1.000
_cell.length_b   1.000
_cell.length_c   1.000
_cell.angle_alpha   90.00
_cell.angle_beta   90.00
_cell.angle_gamma   90.00
#
_symmetry.space_group_name_H-M   'P 1'
#
loop_
_entity.id
_entity.type
_entity.pdbx_description
1 polymer ?
#
loop_
_entity_poly.entity_id
_entity_poly.type
_entity_poly.pdbx_seq_one_letter_code
_entity_poly.pdbx_strand_id
1 'polypeptide(L)'
;MPLAGLPIGKRSALLLDKENMTKYSISPMSSLYELYLRHPRISTDSRRIEPDSVFFALRGASFDGNRFAADALEKGAAYAVVDDPSLPNTRPDKADRLIVVDDALQTLQTLAREHRRELGLPILAITGSNGKTTTKELVSRVLAEKYEVYATRGNLNNHIGVPLTLLAMTRDVEFGIVEMGASACGEIALLCSIAEPNYGIVTNIGRAHLEGFGGPEGVRRGKGELYDWLARTGGRVFVPANDPVLMSMAAERETLAAECYPTTLADGVEHHLEGDYNRFNVAAAVAVGRYFGVDDERIRYAVGSYRPDNHRSQKIRTGQNTLILDCYNANPSSMQASLVNFRQEPLEGCTRKILILGDMLELGDWSDAEHRHIISLAAEIPDARILLVGPHFAKAYRSLESRPADTTLYPSQEVLAAELRKHPVSQALILVKGSHSIG
;
A
#
# COMPACT_ATOMS: atom_id res chain seq x y z
N MET A 1 21.96 20.93 18.61
CA MET A 1 21.23 21.94 19.41
C MET A 1 19.75 21.63 19.27
N PRO A 2 19.01 21.36 20.34
CA PRO A 2 17.57 21.09 20.28
C PRO A 2 16.82 22.41 20.06
N LEU A 3 15.95 22.46 19.06
CA LEU A 3 14.99 23.54 18.87
C LEU A 3 13.88 23.42 19.91
N ALA A 4 13.90 24.36 20.83
CA ALA A 4 12.92 24.55 21.87
C ALA A 4 11.55 24.96 21.30
N GLY A 5 10.51 24.50 21.98
CA GLY A 5 9.10 24.62 21.71
C GLY A 5 8.58 25.97 21.24
N LEU A 6 7.65 25.89 20.29
CA LEU A 6 6.69 26.96 20.04
C LEU A 6 5.46 26.75 20.94
N PRO A 7 4.95 27.78 21.60
CA PRO A 7 3.84 27.66 22.54
C PRO A 7 2.51 27.42 21.80
N ILE A 8 1.74 26.48 22.33
CA ILE A 8 0.35 26.23 21.93
C ILE A 8 -0.48 27.47 22.29
N GLY A 9 -0.83 28.26 21.28
CA GLY A 9 -1.71 29.39 21.41
C GLY A 9 -3.12 28.96 21.77
N LYS A 10 -3.63 29.48 22.89
CA LYS A 10 -5.04 29.39 23.34
C LYS A 10 -5.96 29.84 22.20
N ARG A 11 -6.77 28.93 21.66
CA ARG A 11 -7.84 29.27 20.72
C ARG A 11 -9.02 29.83 21.51
N SER A 12 -9.29 31.13 21.32
CA SER A 12 -10.51 31.79 21.77
C SER A 12 -11.70 31.20 20.97
N ALA A 13 -12.72 30.72 21.68
CA ALA A 13 -13.99 30.38 21.07
C ALA A 13 -14.66 31.66 20.55
N LEU A 14 -14.69 31.86 19.23
CA LEU A 14 -15.52 32.88 18.61
C LEU A 14 -16.96 32.33 18.54
N LEU A 15 -17.83 32.89 19.36
CA LEU A 15 -19.28 32.82 19.20
C LEU A 15 -19.66 33.56 17.90
N LEU A 16 -20.10 32.82 16.89
CA LEU A 16 -20.60 33.37 15.64
C LEU A 16 -21.98 33.94 15.86
N ASP A 17 -22.07 35.26 15.78
CA ASP A 17 -23.30 36.04 15.75
C ASP A 17 -24.12 35.74 14.45
N LYS A 18 -25.38 35.37 14.59
CA LYS A 18 -26.24 34.90 13.51
C LYS A 18 -26.76 35.99 12.54
N GLU A 19 -26.34 37.23 12.66
CA GLU A 19 -26.93 38.34 11.90
C GLU A 19 -26.10 38.97 10.77
N ASN A 20 -24.94 38.43 10.42
CA ASN A 20 -24.11 38.96 9.33
C ASN A 20 -23.86 37.97 8.19
N MET A 21 -24.87 37.23 7.75
CA MET A 21 -24.81 36.40 6.55
C MET A 21 -25.27 37.17 5.29
N THR A 22 -24.48 38.16 4.87
CA THR A 22 -24.70 38.73 3.53
C THR A 22 -23.37 39.04 2.85
N LYS A 23 -23.14 38.32 1.72
CA LYS A 23 -22.16 38.61 0.66
C LYS A 23 -20.70 38.18 0.88
N TYR A 24 -20.46 36.90 1.13
CA TYR A 24 -19.27 36.23 0.55
C TYR A 24 -19.80 35.06 -0.30
N SER A 25 -19.45 35.03 -1.58
CA SER A 25 -19.70 33.85 -2.40
C SER A 25 -18.77 32.74 -1.83
N ILE A 26 -19.34 31.85 -1.02
CA ILE A 26 -18.63 30.64 -0.55
C ILE A 26 -18.26 29.86 -1.80
N SER A 27 -16.98 29.50 -1.96
CA SER A 27 -16.59 28.66 -3.10
C SER A 27 -17.36 27.33 -3.04
N PRO A 28 -17.71 26.73 -4.16
CA PRO A 28 -18.43 25.44 -4.16
C PRO A 28 -17.73 24.37 -3.31
N MET A 29 -16.41 24.44 -3.22
CA MET A 29 -15.58 23.51 -2.41
C MET A 29 -15.75 23.77 -0.90
N SER A 30 -15.79 25.02 -0.44
CA SER A 30 -16.04 25.33 0.98
C SER A 30 -17.40 24.79 1.44
N SER A 31 -18.42 24.84 0.59
CA SER A 31 -19.74 24.28 0.89
C SER A 31 -19.75 22.76 0.93
N LEU A 32 -18.95 22.07 0.09
CA LEU A 32 -18.82 20.63 0.11
C LEU A 32 -18.02 20.14 1.33
N TYR A 33 -16.99 20.91 1.76
CA TYR A 33 -16.25 20.59 2.96
C TYR A 33 -17.11 20.74 4.22
N GLU A 34 -17.92 21.76 4.33
CA GLU A 34 -18.90 21.91 5.41
C GLU A 34 -19.93 20.78 5.42
N LEU A 35 -20.36 20.32 4.25
CA LEU A 35 -21.24 19.17 4.13
C LEU A 35 -20.55 17.90 4.62
N TYR A 36 -19.31 17.65 4.17
CA TYR A 36 -18.50 16.53 4.64
C TYR A 36 -18.32 16.53 6.17
N LEU A 37 -18.10 17.68 6.79
CA LEU A 37 -17.98 17.75 8.26
C LEU A 37 -19.28 17.35 8.99
N ARG A 38 -20.45 17.51 8.36
CA ARG A 38 -21.74 17.05 8.88
C ARG A 38 -22.02 15.58 8.60
N HIS A 39 -21.47 15.06 7.48
CA HIS A 39 -21.63 13.69 7.00
C HIS A 39 -20.24 13.08 6.71
N PRO A 40 -19.42 12.77 7.75
CA PRO A 40 -17.98 12.50 7.59
C PRO A 40 -17.67 11.10 7.04
N ARG A 41 -18.67 10.38 6.57
CA ARG A 41 -18.50 9.07 5.94
C ARG A 41 -18.55 9.20 4.43
N ILE A 42 -17.51 8.73 3.77
CA ILE A 42 -17.43 8.72 2.31
C ILE A 42 -17.58 7.29 1.80
N SER A 43 -18.44 7.11 0.81
CA SER A 43 -18.57 5.85 0.09
C SER A 43 -18.32 6.05 -1.41
N THR A 44 -17.60 5.11 -2.03
CA THR A 44 -17.40 5.02 -3.48
C THR A 44 -17.91 3.69 -4.05
N ASP A 45 -18.41 2.78 -3.20
CA ASP A 45 -18.98 1.48 -3.58
C ASP A 45 -20.48 1.45 -3.26
N SER A 46 -21.34 1.52 -4.28
CA SER A 46 -22.80 1.50 -4.17
C SER A 46 -23.38 0.21 -3.57
N ARG A 47 -22.58 -0.84 -3.47
CA ARG A 47 -22.98 -2.12 -2.83
C ARG A 47 -22.85 -2.05 -1.30
N ARG A 48 -22.05 -1.12 -0.78
CA ARG A 48 -21.71 -0.96 0.65
C ARG A 48 -21.92 0.49 1.09
N ILE A 49 -23.16 0.97 0.99
CA ILE A 49 -23.51 2.31 1.46
C ILE A 49 -23.67 2.29 2.97
N GLU A 50 -22.90 3.13 3.65
CA GLU A 50 -23.12 3.42 5.06
C GLU A 50 -24.23 4.48 5.22
N PRO A 51 -25.14 4.32 6.17
CA PRO A 51 -26.14 5.36 6.46
C PRO A 51 -25.47 6.70 6.77
N ASP A 52 -26.08 7.77 6.29
CA ASP A 52 -25.61 9.15 6.50
C ASP A 52 -24.25 9.45 5.88
N SER A 53 -23.85 8.70 4.84
CA SER A 53 -22.62 8.93 4.07
C SER A 53 -22.82 9.85 2.89
N VAL A 54 -21.73 10.40 2.35
CA VAL A 54 -21.68 11.06 1.03
C VAL A 54 -21.13 10.06 0.01
N PHE A 55 -21.95 9.71 -0.97
CA PHE A 55 -21.55 8.81 -2.05
C PHE A 55 -20.87 9.60 -3.17
N PHE A 56 -19.67 9.18 -3.60
CA PHE A 56 -19.00 9.72 -4.78
C PHE A 56 -19.19 8.79 -5.95
N ALA A 57 -19.87 9.23 -6.98
CA ALA A 57 -20.20 8.46 -8.18
C ALA A 57 -19.04 8.46 -9.17
N LEU A 58 -17.99 7.69 -8.86
CA LEU A 58 -16.78 7.64 -9.68
C LEU A 58 -17.02 6.89 -10.99
N ARG A 59 -16.30 7.30 -12.05
CA ARG A 59 -16.22 6.58 -13.33
C ARG A 59 -14.98 5.72 -13.40
N GLY A 60 -15.10 4.53 -13.92
CA GLY A 60 -14.00 3.62 -14.24
C GLY A 60 -14.02 3.22 -15.71
N ALA A 61 -13.01 2.49 -16.17
CA ALA A 61 -12.91 2.07 -17.57
C ALA A 61 -14.11 1.21 -18.05
N SER A 62 -14.75 0.47 -17.13
CA SER A 62 -15.86 -0.46 -17.45
C SER A 62 -17.15 -0.16 -16.69
N PHE A 63 -17.22 0.89 -15.88
CA PHE A 63 -18.42 1.24 -15.11
C PHE A 63 -18.58 2.77 -14.99
N ASP A 64 -19.83 3.18 -14.77
CA ASP A 64 -20.20 4.56 -14.49
C ASP A 64 -20.99 4.62 -13.17
N GLY A 65 -20.38 5.23 -12.14
CA GLY A 65 -20.94 5.38 -10.81
C GLY A 65 -22.21 6.23 -10.78
N ASN A 66 -22.39 7.15 -11.73
CA ASN A 66 -23.57 8.01 -11.81
C ASN A 66 -24.88 7.20 -11.89
N ARG A 67 -24.86 6.05 -12.55
CA ARG A 67 -26.00 5.13 -12.65
C ARG A 67 -26.48 4.61 -11.30
N PHE A 68 -25.64 4.63 -10.29
CA PHE A 68 -25.92 4.10 -8.94
C PHE A 68 -26.21 5.20 -7.92
N ALA A 69 -26.17 6.48 -8.31
CA ALA A 69 -26.35 7.60 -7.37
C ALA A 69 -27.71 7.55 -6.69
N ALA A 70 -28.79 7.28 -7.46
CA ALA A 70 -30.14 7.19 -6.91
C ALA A 70 -30.28 6.01 -5.93
N ASP A 71 -29.73 4.84 -6.29
CA ASP A 71 -29.73 3.64 -5.43
C ASP A 71 -28.94 3.87 -4.15
N ALA A 72 -27.81 4.59 -4.22
CA ALA A 72 -27.02 4.96 -3.05
C ALA A 72 -27.84 5.84 -2.07
N LEU A 73 -28.57 6.82 -2.58
CA LEU A 73 -29.46 7.66 -1.79
C LEU A 73 -30.62 6.85 -1.16
N GLU A 74 -31.17 5.85 -1.86
CA GLU A 74 -32.20 4.95 -1.36
C GLU A 74 -31.68 4.01 -0.27
N LYS A 75 -30.40 3.60 -0.37
CA LYS A 75 -29.71 2.78 0.65
C LYS A 75 -29.27 3.57 1.87
N GLY A 76 -29.48 4.88 1.91
CA GLY A 76 -29.26 5.70 3.08
C GLY A 76 -28.08 6.67 3.00
N ALA A 77 -27.42 6.83 1.85
CA ALA A 77 -26.49 7.95 1.67
C ALA A 77 -27.24 9.28 1.87
N ALA A 78 -26.64 10.22 2.59
CA ALA A 78 -27.22 11.55 2.78
C ALA A 78 -27.20 12.34 1.47
N TYR A 79 -26.09 12.31 0.75
CA TYR A 79 -25.89 13.01 -0.53
C TYR A 79 -25.11 12.12 -1.50
N ALA A 80 -25.22 12.44 -2.80
CA ALA A 80 -24.41 11.85 -3.85
C ALA A 80 -23.75 12.95 -4.69
N VAL A 81 -22.41 12.89 -4.79
CA VAL A 81 -21.60 13.73 -5.68
C VAL A 81 -21.53 13.02 -7.03
N VAL A 82 -21.99 13.70 -8.08
CA VAL A 82 -22.15 13.16 -9.43
C VAL A 82 -21.54 14.10 -10.47
N ASP A 83 -21.03 13.55 -11.57
CA ASP A 83 -20.48 14.33 -12.70
C ASP A 83 -21.30 14.15 -13.99
N ASP A 84 -22.58 13.74 -13.85
CA ASP A 84 -23.57 13.77 -14.90
C ASP A 84 -24.58 14.92 -14.62
N PRO A 85 -24.52 16.04 -15.36
CA PRO A 85 -25.39 17.19 -15.13
C PRO A 85 -26.85 16.94 -15.47
N SER A 86 -27.19 15.84 -16.13
CA SER A 86 -28.57 15.50 -16.48
C SER A 86 -29.33 14.81 -15.34
N LEU A 87 -28.61 14.24 -14.35
CA LEU A 87 -29.24 13.47 -13.26
C LEU A 87 -30.30 14.22 -12.45
N PRO A 88 -30.12 15.51 -12.07
CA PRO A 88 -31.17 16.22 -11.34
C PRO A 88 -32.48 16.35 -12.14
N ASN A 89 -32.40 16.42 -13.47
CA ASN A 89 -33.58 16.50 -14.34
C ASN A 89 -34.27 15.14 -14.54
N THR A 90 -33.46 14.05 -14.58
CA THR A 90 -33.99 12.70 -14.76
C THR A 90 -34.48 12.06 -13.47
N ARG A 91 -34.02 12.58 -12.33
CA ARG A 91 -34.39 12.14 -10.96
C ARG A 91 -34.75 13.34 -10.09
N PRO A 92 -35.84 14.07 -10.43
CA PRO A 92 -36.24 15.27 -9.71
C PRO A 92 -36.63 15.01 -8.25
N ASP A 93 -37.03 13.77 -7.95
CA ASP A 93 -37.32 13.27 -6.59
C ASP A 93 -36.11 13.21 -5.67
N LYS A 94 -34.90 13.30 -6.22
CA LYS A 94 -33.62 13.22 -5.50
C LYS A 94 -32.74 14.47 -5.73
N ALA A 95 -33.17 15.40 -6.54
CA ALA A 95 -32.39 16.53 -7.05
C ALA A 95 -31.72 17.36 -5.93
N ASP A 96 -32.39 17.53 -4.80
CA ASP A 96 -31.92 18.26 -3.61
C ASP A 96 -30.77 17.57 -2.88
N ARG A 97 -30.55 16.28 -3.16
CA ARG A 97 -29.47 15.44 -2.58
C ARG A 97 -28.40 15.09 -3.58
N LEU A 98 -28.49 15.54 -4.83
CA LEU A 98 -27.49 15.37 -5.87
C LEU A 98 -26.60 16.62 -5.94
N ILE A 99 -25.29 16.44 -5.77
CA ILE A 99 -24.30 17.51 -5.91
C ILE A 99 -23.60 17.30 -7.24
N VAL A 100 -23.91 18.14 -8.21
CA VAL A 100 -23.33 18.08 -9.55
C VAL A 100 -21.98 18.80 -9.53
N VAL A 101 -20.94 18.12 -10.02
CA VAL A 101 -19.58 18.61 -10.16
C VAL A 101 -19.05 18.32 -11.57
N ASP A 102 -17.94 18.94 -11.96
CA ASP A 102 -17.33 18.71 -13.26
C ASP A 102 -16.66 17.32 -13.34
N ASP A 103 -16.02 16.88 -12.24
CA ASP A 103 -15.34 15.59 -12.12
C ASP A 103 -15.41 15.11 -10.67
N ALA A 104 -16.08 13.98 -10.45
CA ALA A 104 -16.30 13.42 -9.12
C ALA A 104 -15.00 12.93 -8.47
N LEU A 105 -14.04 12.39 -9.25
CA LEU A 105 -12.76 11.95 -8.74
C LEU A 105 -11.87 13.12 -8.32
N GLN A 106 -11.75 14.14 -9.17
CA GLN A 106 -10.98 15.33 -8.85
C GLN A 106 -11.56 16.07 -7.63
N THR A 107 -12.89 16.08 -7.52
CA THR A 107 -13.59 16.64 -6.36
C THR A 107 -13.27 15.89 -5.08
N LEU A 108 -13.27 14.55 -5.11
CA LEU A 108 -12.88 13.70 -3.97
C LEU A 108 -11.43 13.98 -3.53
N GLN A 109 -10.50 14.08 -4.48
CA GLN A 109 -9.09 14.37 -4.23
C GLN A 109 -8.89 15.77 -3.65
N THR A 110 -9.62 16.76 -4.15
CA THR A 110 -9.56 18.14 -3.66
C THR A 110 -10.14 18.25 -2.25
N LEU A 111 -11.28 17.60 -1.98
CA LEU A 111 -11.87 17.53 -0.65
C LEU A 111 -10.93 16.89 0.36
N ALA A 112 -10.26 15.80 -0.02
CA ALA A 112 -9.29 15.12 0.84
C ALA A 112 -8.08 16.00 1.16
N ARG A 113 -7.56 16.74 0.16
CA ARG A 113 -6.46 17.69 0.35
C ARG A 113 -6.86 18.87 1.24
N GLU A 114 -8.08 19.40 1.09
CA GLU A 114 -8.60 20.44 1.97
C GLU A 114 -8.69 19.92 3.42
N HIS A 115 -9.26 18.74 3.62
CA HIS A 115 -9.34 18.10 4.92
C HIS A 115 -7.95 17.85 5.53
N ARG A 116 -6.98 17.37 4.74
CA ARG A 116 -5.58 17.20 5.13
C ARG A 116 -4.98 18.50 5.68
N ARG A 117 -5.25 19.63 5.02
CA ARG A 117 -4.74 20.96 5.42
C ARG A 117 -5.39 21.46 6.69
N GLU A 118 -6.70 21.26 6.84
CA GLU A 118 -7.45 21.63 8.04
C GLU A 118 -7.02 20.84 9.28
N LEU A 119 -6.69 19.54 9.13
CA LEU A 119 -6.16 18.73 10.21
C LEU A 119 -4.77 19.20 10.64
N GLY A 120 -3.90 19.61 9.72
CA GLY A 120 -2.57 20.12 9.98
C GLY A 120 -1.59 19.15 10.65
N LEU A 121 -1.96 17.86 10.75
CA LEU A 121 -1.15 16.82 11.39
C LEU A 121 0.03 16.37 10.50
N PRO A 122 1.13 15.85 11.05
CA PRO A 122 2.23 15.30 10.28
C PRO A 122 1.79 14.03 9.51
N ILE A 123 2.18 13.94 8.23
CA ILE A 123 1.95 12.79 7.37
C ILE A 123 3.27 12.14 6.99
N LEU A 124 3.42 10.84 7.22
CA LEU A 124 4.47 9.99 6.69
C LEU A 124 3.94 9.20 5.50
N ALA A 125 4.49 9.44 4.31
CA ALA A 125 4.20 8.66 3.11
C ALA A 125 5.16 7.46 2.99
N ILE A 126 4.62 6.29 2.64
CA ILE A 126 5.41 5.07 2.44
C ILE A 126 5.15 4.52 1.04
N THR A 127 6.20 4.47 0.21
CA THR A 127 6.16 3.83 -1.10
C THR A 127 7.32 2.85 -1.26
N GLY A 128 7.46 2.24 -2.45
CA GLY A 128 8.51 1.28 -2.80
C GLY A 128 7.95 0.10 -3.58
N SER A 129 8.82 -0.75 -4.06
CA SER A 129 8.42 -1.95 -4.81
C SER A 129 7.81 -3.01 -3.89
N ASN A 130 8.49 -3.35 -2.80
CA ASN A 130 8.10 -4.37 -1.83
C ASN A 130 8.15 -3.82 -0.40
N GLY A 131 7.46 -4.46 0.55
CA GLY A 131 7.54 -4.12 1.98
C GLY A 131 6.73 -2.91 2.45
N LYS A 132 6.04 -2.18 1.56
CA LYS A 132 5.23 -0.99 1.92
C LYS A 132 4.26 -1.25 3.08
N THR A 133 3.40 -2.24 2.94
CA THR A 133 2.37 -2.55 3.94
C THR A 133 3.00 -3.02 5.24
N THR A 134 4.02 -3.89 5.19
CA THR A 134 4.72 -4.36 6.39
C THR A 134 5.39 -3.19 7.12
N THR A 135 6.09 -2.31 6.40
CA THR A 135 6.69 -1.10 6.98
C THR A 135 5.62 -0.19 7.58
N LYS A 136 4.51 0.02 6.87
CA LYS A 136 3.37 0.82 7.36
C LYS A 136 2.81 0.26 8.68
N GLU A 137 2.56 -1.06 8.74
CA GLU A 137 2.03 -1.71 9.95
C GLU A 137 3.00 -1.59 11.13
N LEU A 138 4.29 -1.86 10.91
CA LEU A 138 5.30 -1.74 11.95
C LEU A 138 5.44 -0.30 12.45
N VAL A 139 5.57 0.67 11.53
CA VAL A 139 5.68 2.10 11.88
C VAL A 139 4.42 2.57 12.61
N SER A 140 3.23 2.16 12.15
CA SER A 140 1.96 2.51 12.80
C SER A 140 1.92 2.03 14.25
N ARG A 141 2.30 0.77 14.51
CA ARG A 141 2.34 0.22 15.88
C ARG A 141 3.37 0.93 16.76
N VAL A 142 4.55 1.20 16.21
CA VAL A 142 5.62 1.89 16.95
C VAL A 142 5.20 3.32 17.33
N LEU A 143 4.63 4.07 16.37
CA LEU A 143 4.18 5.43 16.66
C LEU A 143 2.95 5.45 17.58
N ALA A 144 2.08 4.43 17.51
CA ALA A 144 0.90 4.32 18.39
C ALA A 144 1.26 4.13 19.88
N GLU A 145 2.51 3.80 20.20
CA GLU A 145 2.99 3.79 21.59
C GLU A 145 3.08 5.19 22.21
N LYS A 146 2.93 6.24 21.38
CA LYS A 146 3.07 7.62 21.83
C LYS A 146 2.01 8.57 21.28
N TYR A 147 1.45 8.30 20.11
CA TYR A 147 0.56 9.18 19.37
C TYR A 147 -0.75 8.47 19.03
N GLU A 148 -1.82 9.24 18.84
CA GLU A 148 -3.01 8.72 18.18
C GLU A 148 -2.76 8.65 16.66
N VAL A 149 -2.62 7.45 16.13
CA VAL A 149 -2.15 7.18 14.76
C VAL A 149 -3.30 6.70 13.87
N TYR A 150 -3.40 7.26 12.67
CA TYR A 150 -4.22 6.70 11.60
C TYR A 150 -3.36 6.29 10.41
N ALA A 151 -3.50 5.06 9.94
CA ALA A 151 -2.75 4.52 8.80
C ALA A 151 -3.68 4.00 7.71
N THR A 152 -3.22 4.03 6.46
CA THR A 152 -3.92 3.43 5.30
C THR A 152 -4.40 2.02 5.63
N ARG A 153 -5.69 1.77 5.45
CA ARG A 153 -6.33 0.46 5.65
C ARG A 153 -6.35 -0.34 4.36
N GLY A 154 -6.10 -1.64 4.48
CA GLY A 154 -6.13 -2.56 3.34
C GLY A 154 -5.20 -2.13 2.21
N ASN A 155 -5.73 -2.00 1.00
CA ASN A 155 -5.05 -1.60 -0.22
C ASN A 155 -5.45 -0.20 -0.72
N LEU A 156 -5.93 0.70 0.16
CA LEU A 156 -6.35 2.06 -0.18
C LEU A 156 -5.14 2.98 -0.45
N ASN A 157 -4.28 2.59 -1.39
CA ASN A 157 -2.98 3.21 -1.65
C ASN A 157 -2.85 3.86 -3.04
N ASN A 158 -3.95 3.98 -3.78
CA ASN A 158 -4.00 4.59 -5.11
C ASN A 158 -4.72 5.96 -5.10
N HIS A 159 -4.97 6.53 -6.28
CA HIS A 159 -5.61 7.84 -6.48
C HIS A 159 -7.07 7.98 -5.97
N ILE A 160 -7.70 6.87 -5.57
CA ILE A 160 -8.99 6.85 -4.86
C ILE A 160 -8.76 6.53 -3.37
N GLY A 161 -7.92 5.57 -3.08
CA GLY A 161 -7.67 5.07 -1.72
C GLY A 161 -6.97 6.08 -0.81
N VAL A 162 -6.02 6.86 -1.34
CA VAL A 162 -5.33 7.92 -0.58
C VAL A 162 -6.31 9.01 -0.13
N PRO A 163 -7.17 9.58 -1.01
CA PRO A 163 -8.25 10.45 -0.57
C PRO A 163 -9.12 9.86 0.54
N LEU A 164 -9.57 8.61 0.39
CA LEU A 164 -10.39 7.94 1.40
C LEU A 164 -9.64 7.75 2.73
N THR A 165 -8.34 7.47 2.68
CA THR A 165 -7.48 7.38 3.88
C THR A 165 -7.43 8.72 4.62
N LEU A 166 -7.24 9.83 3.90
CA LEU A 166 -7.19 11.17 4.49
C LEU A 166 -8.54 11.59 5.09
N LEU A 167 -9.63 11.37 4.36
CA LEU A 167 -10.99 11.71 4.81
C LEU A 167 -11.48 10.84 5.99
N ALA A 168 -10.83 9.73 6.26
CA ALA A 168 -11.12 8.93 7.46
C ALA A 168 -10.32 9.36 8.70
N MET A 169 -9.38 10.30 8.59
CA MET A 169 -8.67 10.88 9.73
C MET A 169 -9.57 11.88 10.45
N THR A 170 -9.61 11.82 11.77
CA THR A 170 -10.36 12.75 12.62
C THR A 170 -9.43 13.76 13.29
N ARG A 171 -10.00 14.73 13.99
CA ARG A 171 -9.22 15.74 14.75
C ARG A 171 -8.46 15.16 15.93
N ASP A 172 -8.80 13.96 16.38
CA ASP A 172 -8.10 13.27 17.45
C ASP A 172 -6.81 12.60 16.97
N VAL A 173 -6.67 12.41 15.66
CA VAL A 173 -5.44 11.83 15.06
C VAL A 173 -4.30 12.83 15.17
N GLU A 174 -3.19 12.38 15.73
CA GLU A 174 -1.97 13.18 15.92
C GLU A 174 -0.91 12.89 14.84
N PHE A 175 -1.00 11.71 14.20
CA PHE A 175 -0.03 11.29 13.18
C PHE A 175 -0.69 10.43 12.09
N GLY A 176 -0.52 10.82 10.82
CA GLY A 176 -1.05 10.09 9.67
C GLY A 176 0.03 9.29 8.94
N ILE A 177 -0.28 8.05 8.54
CA ILE A 177 0.60 7.21 7.73
C ILE A 177 -0.13 6.83 6.45
N VAL A 178 0.40 7.26 5.30
CA VAL A 178 -0.22 7.06 4.00
C VAL A 178 0.65 6.14 3.14
N GLU A 179 0.15 4.93 2.88
CA GLU A 179 0.77 4.03 1.90
C GLU A 179 0.47 4.52 0.49
N MET A 180 1.49 4.60 -0.37
CA MET A 180 1.38 5.06 -1.75
C MET A 180 1.85 3.98 -2.72
N GLY A 181 0.89 3.37 -3.43
CA GLY A 181 1.11 2.43 -4.52
C GLY A 181 1.24 3.15 -5.84
N ALA A 182 2.05 2.61 -6.76
CA ALA A 182 2.11 3.10 -8.14
C ALA A 182 2.56 2.00 -9.07
N SER A 183 2.02 2.01 -10.28
CA SER A 183 2.34 1.15 -11.43
C SER A 183 2.98 1.92 -12.59
N ALA A 184 2.95 3.26 -12.56
CA ALA A 184 3.54 4.14 -13.59
C ALA A 184 4.17 5.39 -12.99
N CYS A 185 5.03 6.07 -13.76
CA CYS A 185 5.53 7.41 -13.42
C CYS A 185 4.39 8.43 -13.36
N GLY A 186 4.51 9.43 -12.48
CA GLY A 186 3.50 10.47 -12.23
C GLY A 186 2.48 10.11 -11.14
N GLU A 187 2.29 8.81 -10.84
CA GLU A 187 1.29 8.40 -9.86
C GLU A 187 1.70 8.77 -8.42
N ILE A 188 2.96 8.57 -8.03
CA ILE A 188 3.42 9.00 -6.69
C ILE A 188 3.38 10.53 -6.56
N ALA A 189 3.73 11.26 -7.61
CA ALA A 189 3.62 12.72 -7.61
C ALA A 189 2.17 13.19 -7.39
N LEU A 190 1.20 12.55 -8.06
CA LEU A 190 -0.22 12.78 -7.85
C LEU A 190 -0.62 12.52 -6.39
N LEU A 191 -0.26 11.34 -5.85
CA LEU A 191 -0.59 10.97 -4.47
C LEU A 191 0.03 11.94 -3.45
N CYS A 192 1.28 12.38 -3.70
CA CYS A 192 1.93 13.41 -2.89
C CYS A 192 1.18 14.75 -2.95
N SER A 193 0.68 15.14 -4.13
CA SER A 193 -0.09 16.39 -4.28
C SER A 193 -1.43 16.38 -3.54
N ILE A 194 -1.96 15.19 -3.22
CA ILE A 194 -3.20 15.01 -2.46
C ILE A 194 -2.90 14.94 -0.96
N ALA A 195 -1.94 14.08 -0.56
CA ALA A 195 -1.62 13.83 0.84
C ALA A 195 -0.70 14.89 1.47
N GLU A 196 0.04 15.63 0.67
CA GLU A 196 1.00 16.66 1.11
C GLU A 196 1.89 16.15 2.26
N PRO A 197 2.66 15.04 2.07
CA PRO A 197 3.42 14.44 3.15
C PRO A 197 4.58 15.33 3.62
N ASN A 198 4.85 15.27 4.93
CA ASN A 198 5.98 15.94 5.58
C ASN A 198 7.20 15.03 5.70
N TYR A 199 6.95 13.72 5.74
CA TYR A 199 7.96 12.67 5.88
C TYR A 199 7.74 11.58 4.83
N GLY A 200 8.81 10.85 4.48
CA GLY A 200 8.71 9.77 3.51
C GLY A 200 9.65 8.61 3.75
N ILE A 201 9.23 7.45 3.27
CA ILE A 201 10.04 6.24 3.16
C ILE A 201 9.84 5.67 1.75
N VAL A 202 10.93 5.41 1.04
CA VAL A 202 10.95 4.46 -0.08
C VAL A 202 11.57 3.17 0.45
N THR A 203 10.79 2.10 0.53
CA THR A 203 11.25 0.85 1.15
C THR A 203 12.36 0.17 0.36
N ASN A 204 12.25 0.14 -0.95
CA ASN A 204 13.26 -0.34 -1.90
C ASN A 204 12.87 -0.01 -3.35
N ILE A 205 13.85 -0.10 -4.26
CA ILE A 205 13.67 -0.07 -5.70
C ILE A 205 13.89 -1.48 -6.23
N GLY A 206 12.81 -2.16 -6.59
CA GLY A 206 12.83 -3.51 -7.11
C GLY A 206 12.18 -3.61 -8.49
N ARG A 207 12.18 -4.81 -9.06
CA ARG A 207 11.59 -5.10 -10.38
C ARG A 207 10.09 -5.39 -10.24
N ALA A 208 9.29 -4.35 -10.11
CA ALA A 208 7.83 -4.42 -9.96
C ALA A 208 7.16 -3.48 -10.96
N HIS A 209 6.03 -3.89 -11.55
CA HIS A 209 5.25 -3.09 -12.51
C HIS A 209 6.10 -2.57 -13.67
N LEU A 210 7.04 -3.41 -14.20
CA LEU A 210 8.03 -3.00 -15.21
C LEU A 210 7.38 -2.47 -16.48
N GLU A 211 6.24 -3.03 -16.88
CA GLU A 211 5.47 -2.59 -18.04
C GLU A 211 5.02 -1.14 -17.90
N GLY A 212 4.30 -0.81 -16.84
CA GLY A 212 3.74 0.53 -16.63
C GLY A 212 4.80 1.60 -16.35
N PHE A 213 5.91 1.24 -15.69
CA PHE A 213 7.02 2.15 -15.47
C PHE A 213 7.96 2.30 -16.69
N GLY A 214 7.87 1.40 -17.70
CA GLY A 214 8.79 1.39 -18.83
C GLY A 214 10.19 0.87 -18.46
N GLY A 215 10.27 -0.06 -17.49
CA GLY A 215 11.51 -0.73 -17.07
C GLY A 215 12.06 -0.29 -15.70
N PRO A 216 13.22 -0.84 -15.29
CA PRO A 216 13.80 -0.61 -13.97
C PRO A 216 14.10 0.86 -13.65
N GLU A 217 14.62 1.62 -14.62
CA GLU A 217 14.87 3.06 -14.46
C GLU A 217 13.57 3.86 -14.27
N GLY A 218 12.49 3.43 -14.92
CA GLY A 218 11.17 4.00 -14.69
C GLY A 218 10.68 3.76 -13.27
N VAL A 219 10.90 2.57 -12.70
CA VAL A 219 10.58 2.29 -11.29
C VAL A 219 11.34 3.23 -10.36
N ARG A 220 12.67 3.43 -10.60
CA ARG A 220 13.49 4.34 -9.83
C ARG A 220 12.97 5.79 -9.90
N ARG A 221 12.66 6.28 -11.10
CA ARG A 221 12.09 7.63 -11.28
C ARG A 221 10.75 7.77 -10.58
N GLY A 222 9.80 6.86 -10.84
CA GLY A 222 8.45 6.96 -10.29
C GLY A 222 8.40 6.86 -8.77
N LYS A 223 9.21 6.00 -8.13
CA LYS A 223 9.31 5.97 -6.67
C LYS A 223 10.06 7.20 -6.12
N GLY A 224 11.02 7.72 -6.90
CA GLY A 224 11.75 8.95 -6.58
C GLY A 224 10.90 10.21 -6.51
N GLU A 225 9.71 10.22 -7.11
CA GLU A 225 8.76 11.35 -7.05
C GLU A 225 8.38 11.74 -5.61
N LEU A 226 8.41 10.79 -4.66
CA LEU A 226 8.26 11.11 -3.23
C LEU A 226 9.43 11.96 -2.72
N TYR A 227 10.66 11.64 -3.13
CA TYR A 227 11.84 12.41 -2.75
C TYR A 227 11.80 13.82 -3.39
N ASP A 228 11.35 13.91 -4.66
CA ASP A 228 11.17 15.20 -5.35
C ASP A 228 10.15 16.09 -4.62
N TRP A 229 9.06 15.50 -4.15
CA TRP A 229 8.06 16.22 -3.34
C TRP A 229 8.67 16.77 -2.06
N LEU A 230 9.32 15.91 -1.28
CA LEU A 230 9.90 16.28 0.02
C LEU A 230 11.02 17.30 -0.12
N ALA A 231 11.88 17.18 -1.14
CA ALA A 231 12.92 18.16 -1.45
C ALA A 231 12.35 19.55 -1.74
N ARG A 232 11.23 19.60 -2.48
CA ARG A 232 10.57 20.87 -2.86
C ARG A 232 9.81 21.51 -1.70
N THR A 233 9.26 20.72 -0.80
CA THR A 233 8.40 21.20 0.30
C THR A 233 9.12 21.32 1.64
N GLY A 234 10.43 21.04 1.71
CA GLY A 234 11.21 21.09 2.94
C GLY A 234 10.91 19.93 3.89
N GLY A 235 10.37 18.82 3.36
CA GLY A 235 10.11 17.60 4.12
C GLY A 235 11.38 16.78 4.36
N ARG A 236 11.23 15.63 5.02
CA ARG A 236 12.34 14.73 5.39
C ARG A 236 12.07 13.30 4.93
N VAL A 237 13.13 12.61 4.48
CA VAL A 237 13.07 11.19 4.13
C VAL A 237 13.89 10.35 5.11
N PHE A 238 13.41 9.14 5.41
CA PHE A 238 14.18 8.12 6.13
C PHE A 238 14.81 7.17 5.11
N VAL A 239 16.13 7.00 5.14
CA VAL A 239 16.89 6.26 4.14
C VAL A 239 17.76 5.19 4.82
N PRO A 240 17.64 3.91 4.44
CA PRO A 240 18.55 2.88 4.94
C PRO A 240 19.96 3.12 4.38
N ALA A 241 20.94 3.36 5.26
CA ALA A 241 22.32 3.68 4.89
C ALA A 241 23.01 2.54 4.12
N ASN A 242 22.50 1.33 4.23
CA ASN A 242 23.02 0.14 3.56
C ASN A 242 22.42 -0.09 2.15
N ASP A 243 21.48 0.76 1.70
CA ASP A 243 20.93 0.70 0.34
C ASP A 243 21.58 1.76 -0.54
N PRO A 244 22.53 1.40 -1.44
CA PRO A 244 23.26 2.35 -2.26
C PRO A 244 22.36 3.05 -3.28
N VAL A 245 21.27 2.41 -3.73
CA VAL A 245 20.32 3.00 -4.69
C VAL A 245 19.54 4.10 -4.01
N LEU A 246 18.96 3.86 -2.85
CA LEU A 246 18.18 4.86 -2.12
C LEU A 246 19.06 6.00 -1.61
N MET A 247 20.30 5.70 -1.18
CA MET A 247 21.29 6.72 -0.79
C MET A 247 21.66 7.62 -1.98
N SER A 248 21.93 7.03 -3.17
CA SER A 248 22.18 7.81 -4.40
C SER A 248 20.98 8.69 -4.76
N MET A 249 19.76 8.12 -4.73
CA MET A 249 18.54 8.87 -5.01
C MET A 249 18.33 10.06 -4.06
N ALA A 250 18.68 9.91 -2.79
CA ALA A 250 18.61 11.01 -1.83
C ALA A 250 19.69 12.08 -2.11
N ALA A 251 20.91 11.65 -2.39
CA ALA A 251 22.05 12.55 -2.68
C ALA A 251 21.88 13.38 -3.97
N GLU A 252 21.11 12.87 -4.95
CA GLU A 252 20.78 13.60 -6.19
C GLU A 252 19.89 14.84 -5.94
N ARG A 253 19.36 15.03 -4.74
CA ARG A 253 18.43 16.10 -4.36
C ARG A 253 19.02 16.94 -3.24
N GLU A 254 19.77 17.96 -3.59
CA GLU A 254 20.55 18.79 -2.66
C GLU A 254 19.73 19.37 -1.50
N THR A 255 18.44 19.66 -1.72
CA THR A 255 17.55 20.27 -0.71
C THR A 255 16.82 19.23 0.15
N LEU A 256 16.96 17.93 -0.13
CA LEU A 256 16.26 16.88 0.60
C LEU A 256 16.92 16.62 1.94
N ALA A 257 16.19 16.85 3.01
CA ALA A 257 16.63 16.44 4.34
C ALA A 257 16.51 14.92 4.50
N ALA A 258 17.62 14.21 4.69
CA ALA A 258 17.66 12.77 4.85
C ALA A 258 18.06 12.37 6.28
N GLU A 259 17.26 11.49 6.88
CA GLU A 259 17.57 10.77 8.10
C GLU A 259 18.08 9.37 7.73
N CYS A 260 19.41 9.22 7.71
CA CYS A 260 20.04 7.96 7.33
C CYS A 260 20.15 7.03 8.54
N TYR A 261 19.72 5.78 8.40
CA TYR A 261 19.75 4.80 9.48
C TYR A 261 20.39 3.48 9.03
N PRO A 262 21.16 2.79 9.91
CA PRO A 262 21.70 1.49 9.60
C PRO A 262 20.66 0.39 9.80
N THR A 263 20.71 -0.65 8.98
CA THR A 263 19.83 -1.82 9.15
C THR A 263 20.12 -2.62 10.43
N THR A 264 21.27 -2.38 11.07
CA THR A 264 21.61 -2.93 12.40
C THR A 264 20.68 -2.44 13.52
N LEU A 265 19.83 -1.45 13.28
CA LEU A 265 18.76 -1.06 14.22
C LEU A 265 17.76 -2.21 14.47
N ALA A 266 17.66 -3.17 13.56
CA ALA A 266 16.85 -4.37 13.74
C ALA A 266 17.52 -5.46 14.57
N ASP A 267 18.82 -5.33 14.89
CA ASP A 267 19.56 -6.37 15.63
C ASP A 267 19.06 -6.46 17.07
N GLY A 268 18.73 -7.68 17.50
CA GLY A 268 18.18 -7.94 18.82
C GLY A 268 16.74 -7.47 19.03
N VAL A 269 16.06 -7.03 17.98
CA VAL A 269 14.62 -6.75 18.03
C VAL A 269 13.86 -8.02 17.62
N GLU A 270 13.21 -8.65 18.58
CA GLU A 270 12.38 -9.84 18.32
C GLU A 270 11.18 -9.48 17.45
N HIS A 271 10.85 -10.32 16.47
CA HIS A 271 9.70 -10.16 15.59
C HIS A 271 9.25 -11.52 15.01
N HIS A 272 7.99 -11.54 14.49
CA HIS A 272 7.38 -12.75 13.90
C HIS A 272 7.23 -12.65 12.38
N LEU A 273 8.08 -11.85 11.75
CA LEU A 273 8.15 -11.72 10.29
C LEU A 273 9.18 -12.72 9.76
N GLU A 274 8.79 -13.50 8.75
CA GLU A 274 9.67 -14.45 8.08
C GLU A 274 10.51 -13.75 7.01
N GLY A 275 11.79 -14.08 6.92
CA GLY A 275 12.73 -13.64 5.90
C GLY A 275 13.57 -12.42 6.26
N ASP A 276 14.87 -12.51 5.93
CA ASP A 276 15.87 -11.49 6.22
C ASP A 276 15.55 -10.10 5.63
N TYR A 277 14.80 -10.06 4.53
CA TYR A 277 14.36 -8.78 3.95
C TYR A 277 13.46 -7.95 4.88
N ASN A 278 12.82 -8.58 5.87
CA ASN A 278 12.05 -7.86 6.87
C ASN A 278 12.92 -7.06 7.86
N ARG A 279 14.22 -7.36 7.94
CA ARG A 279 15.17 -6.56 8.70
C ARG A 279 15.17 -5.08 8.29
N PHE A 280 15.02 -4.80 6.99
CA PHE A 280 14.88 -3.42 6.50
C PHE A 280 13.59 -2.77 6.99
N ASN A 281 12.46 -3.51 6.99
CA ASN A 281 11.18 -3.01 7.45
C ASN A 281 11.19 -2.71 8.97
N VAL A 282 11.81 -3.60 9.75
CA VAL A 282 12.00 -3.43 11.21
C VAL A 282 12.92 -2.25 11.49
N ALA A 283 14.07 -2.15 10.83
CA ALA A 283 15.00 -1.04 11.02
C ALA A 283 14.37 0.32 10.70
N ALA A 284 13.54 0.40 9.64
CA ALA A 284 12.79 1.61 9.32
C ALA A 284 11.81 2.00 10.43
N ALA A 285 11.09 1.03 11.01
CA ALA A 285 10.17 1.28 12.11
C ALA A 285 10.89 1.77 13.38
N VAL A 286 12.04 1.16 13.71
CA VAL A 286 12.88 1.59 14.83
C VAL A 286 13.42 2.99 14.60
N ALA A 287 13.92 3.30 13.40
CA ALA A 287 14.45 4.61 13.05
C ALA A 287 13.38 5.71 13.19
N VAL A 288 12.18 5.46 12.63
CA VAL A 288 11.05 6.39 12.74
C VAL A 288 10.61 6.56 14.19
N GLY A 289 10.48 5.46 14.95
CA GLY A 289 10.10 5.52 16.36
C GLY A 289 11.06 6.38 17.19
N ARG A 290 12.37 6.16 17.04
CA ARG A 290 13.39 6.96 17.72
C ARG A 290 13.36 8.42 17.32
N TYR A 291 13.19 8.71 16.03
CA TYR A 291 13.13 10.09 15.52
C TYR A 291 11.95 10.85 16.15
N PHE A 292 10.80 10.22 16.33
CA PHE A 292 9.63 10.81 16.96
C PHE A 292 9.59 10.63 18.48
N GLY A 293 10.67 10.12 19.08
CA GLY A 293 10.87 10.04 20.52
C GLY A 293 9.99 9.00 21.20
N VAL A 294 9.76 7.86 20.54
CA VAL A 294 9.21 6.65 21.18
C VAL A 294 10.37 5.95 21.89
N ASP A 295 10.16 5.52 23.13
CA ASP A 295 11.18 4.83 23.93
C ASP A 295 11.55 3.48 23.32
N ASP A 296 12.83 3.11 23.36
CA ASP A 296 13.35 1.86 22.78
C ASP A 296 12.65 0.59 23.30
N GLU A 297 12.23 0.58 24.56
CA GLU A 297 11.49 -0.54 25.15
C GLU A 297 10.10 -0.68 24.48
N ARG A 298 9.39 0.44 24.31
CA ARG A 298 8.09 0.48 23.63
C ARG A 298 8.23 0.13 22.16
N ILE A 299 9.28 0.59 21.47
CA ILE A 299 9.57 0.20 20.09
C ILE A 299 9.73 -1.32 19.99
N ARG A 300 10.54 -1.95 20.87
CA ARG A 300 10.73 -3.41 20.88
C ARG A 300 9.43 -4.15 21.16
N TYR A 301 8.62 -3.66 22.09
CA TYR A 301 7.31 -4.24 22.38
C TYR A 301 6.36 -4.17 21.17
N ALA A 302 6.23 -3.00 20.54
CA ALA A 302 5.38 -2.79 19.39
C ALA A 302 5.75 -3.69 18.20
N VAL A 303 7.06 -3.80 17.89
CA VAL A 303 7.56 -4.68 16.83
C VAL A 303 7.36 -6.16 17.19
N GLY A 304 7.71 -6.57 18.41
CA GLY A 304 7.61 -7.94 18.90
C GLY A 304 6.16 -8.45 19.02
N SER A 305 5.20 -7.56 19.23
CA SER A 305 3.78 -7.90 19.29
C SER A 305 3.11 -8.05 17.92
N TYR A 306 3.74 -7.57 16.85
CA TYR A 306 3.17 -7.64 15.51
C TYR A 306 3.09 -9.08 15.00
N ARG A 307 1.93 -9.46 14.50
CA ARG A 307 1.70 -10.74 13.82
C ARG A 307 1.12 -10.44 12.44
N PRO A 308 1.76 -10.89 11.35
CA PRO A 308 1.19 -10.73 10.01
C PRO A 308 -0.06 -11.59 9.84
N ASP A 309 -1.14 -10.99 9.34
CA ASP A 309 -2.44 -11.64 9.10
C ASP A 309 -2.93 -11.51 7.64
N ASN A 310 -2.07 -11.00 6.76
CA ASN A 310 -2.42 -10.52 5.42
C ASN A 310 -1.78 -11.33 4.28
N HIS A 311 -1.49 -12.61 4.49
CA HIS A 311 -0.86 -13.52 3.52
C HIS A 311 0.50 -13.01 2.97
N ARG A 312 1.24 -12.26 3.80
CA ARG A 312 2.58 -11.77 3.50
C ARG A 312 3.57 -12.51 4.38
N SER A 313 4.29 -13.46 3.75
CA SER A 313 5.26 -14.31 4.46
C SER A 313 4.69 -14.96 5.74
N GLN A 314 3.42 -15.37 5.66
CA GLN A 314 2.72 -15.98 6.79
C GLN A 314 3.03 -17.47 6.88
N LYS A 315 3.61 -17.92 8.01
CA LYS A 315 3.87 -19.34 8.26
C LYS A 315 2.66 -19.98 8.95
N ILE A 316 2.11 -21.03 8.34
CA ILE A 316 0.96 -21.78 8.84
C ILE A 316 1.36 -23.25 8.99
N ARG A 317 1.19 -23.80 10.19
CA ARG A 317 1.33 -25.24 10.44
C ARG A 317 -0.02 -25.91 10.38
N THR A 318 -0.16 -26.89 9.51
CA THR A 318 -1.29 -27.81 9.46
C THR A 318 -0.92 -29.12 10.16
N GLY A 319 -1.90 -30.04 10.33
CA GLY A 319 -1.59 -31.36 10.88
C GLY A 319 -0.62 -32.20 10.05
N GLN A 320 -0.36 -31.83 8.79
CA GLN A 320 0.44 -32.63 7.85
C GLN A 320 1.56 -31.83 7.17
N ASN A 321 1.48 -30.50 7.08
CA ASN A 321 2.40 -29.67 6.32
C ASN A 321 2.71 -28.36 7.05
N THR A 322 3.82 -27.73 6.69
CA THR A 322 4.11 -26.33 7.00
C THR A 322 4.04 -25.51 5.71
N LEU A 323 3.19 -24.47 5.68
CA LEU A 323 3.01 -23.59 4.53
C LEU A 323 3.60 -22.22 4.83
N ILE A 324 4.30 -21.65 3.86
CA ILE A 324 4.69 -20.24 3.84
C ILE A 324 3.86 -19.59 2.75
N LEU A 325 2.83 -18.83 3.17
CA LEU A 325 1.93 -18.11 2.28
C LEU A 325 2.49 -16.71 2.05
N ASP A 326 2.97 -16.46 0.84
CA ASP A 326 3.43 -15.14 0.38
C ASP A 326 2.73 -14.77 -0.94
N CYS A 327 1.39 -14.90 -0.95
CA CYS A 327 0.57 -14.87 -2.15
C CYS A 327 -0.30 -13.59 -2.28
N TYR A 328 0.04 -12.52 -1.58
CA TYR A 328 -0.66 -11.25 -1.77
C TYR A 328 -0.38 -10.66 -3.16
N ASN A 329 0.87 -10.67 -3.61
CA ASN A 329 1.29 -10.30 -4.97
C ASN A 329 2.69 -10.87 -5.26
N ALA A 330 3.05 -10.96 -6.55
CA ALA A 330 4.34 -11.42 -7.00
C ALA A 330 4.95 -10.49 -8.04
N ASN A 331 6.24 -10.22 -7.88
CA ASN A 331 7.12 -9.57 -8.85
C ASN A 331 8.51 -10.20 -8.75
N PRO A 332 9.41 -10.00 -9.73
CA PRO A 332 10.72 -10.65 -9.75
C PRO A 332 11.52 -10.49 -8.44
N SER A 333 11.58 -9.28 -7.90
CA SER A 333 12.33 -9.01 -6.66
C SER A 333 11.73 -9.72 -5.44
N SER A 334 10.41 -9.75 -5.31
CA SER A 334 9.75 -10.44 -4.20
C SER A 334 9.81 -11.95 -4.34
N MET A 335 9.72 -12.50 -5.56
CA MET A 335 9.92 -13.92 -5.84
C MET A 335 11.34 -14.36 -5.46
N GLN A 336 12.35 -13.62 -5.93
CA GLN A 336 13.74 -13.88 -5.59
C GLN A 336 13.98 -13.89 -4.08
N ALA A 337 13.50 -12.85 -3.36
CA ALA A 337 13.63 -12.75 -1.91
C ALA A 337 12.98 -13.94 -1.19
N SER A 338 11.79 -14.35 -1.61
CA SER A 338 11.09 -15.50 -1.02
C SER A 338 11.82 -16.82 -1.29
N LEU A 339 12.37 -17.02 -2.50
CA LEU A 339 13.13 -18.23 -2.84
C LEU A 339 14.45 -18.31 -2.06
N VAL A 340 15.19 -17.20 -1.94
CA VAL A 340 16.43 -17.13 -1.16
C VAL A 340 16.16 -17.48 0.31
N ASN A 341 15.10 -16.91 0.90
CA ASN A 341 14.70 -17.23 2.26
C ASN A 341 14.27 -18.71 2.39
N PHE A 342 13.41 -19.19 1.50
CA PHE A 342 12.89 -20.56 1.53
C PHE A 342 13.99 -21.61 1.36
N ARG A 343 15.07 -21.30 0.62
CA ARG A 343 16.25 -22.18 0.50
C ARG A 343 16.89 -22.46 1.85
N GLN A 344 16.97 -21.45 2.73
CA GLN A 344 17.58 -21.53 4.05
C GLN A 344 16.62 -22.06 5.13
N GLU A 345 15.32 -22.07 4.86
CA GLU A 345 14.30 -22.45 5.82
C GLU A 345 14.46 -23.92 6.24
N PRO A 346 14.55 -24.23 7.56
CA PRO A 346 14.66 -25.59 8.05
C PRO A 346 13.38 -26.38 7.79
N LEU A 347 13.53 -27.69 7.56
CA LEU A 347 12.38 -28.57 7.29
C LEU A 347 11.42 -28.74 8.49
N GLU A 348 11.89 -28.53 9.72
CA GLU A 348 11.06 -28.54 10.95
C GLU A 348 10.11 -29.76 11.09
N GLY A 349 10.60 -30.95 10.78
CA GLY A 349 9.81 -32.18 10.79
C GLY A 349 9.13 -32.54 9.46
N CYS A 350 9.21 -31.69 8.46
CA CYS A 350 8.92 -32.03 7.07
C CYS A 350 10.03 -32.85 6.44
N THR A 351 9.73 -33.61 5.39
CA THR A 351 10.71 -34.47 4.69
C THR A 351 11.15 -33.92 3.36
N ARG A 352 10.46 -32.92 2.82
CA ARG A 352 10.72 -32.34 1.48
C ARG A 352 10.27 -30.90 1.38
N LYS A 353 10.82 -30.18 0.39
CA LYS A 353 10.43 -28.82 -0.01
C LYS A 353 9.55 -28.86 -1.27
N ILE A 354 8.51 -28.02 -1.31
CA ILE A 354 7.68 -27.83 -2.49
C ILE A 354 7.52 -26.33 -2.76
N LEU A 355 7.70 -25.95 -4.02
CA LEU A 355 7.48 -24.60 -4.51
C LEU A 355 6.23 -24.57 -5.37
N ILE A 356 5.25 -23.74 -5.05
CA ILE A 356 4.08 -23.44 -5.86
C ILE A 356 4.23 -21.99 -6.31
N LEU A 357 4.63 -21.81 -7.58
CA LEU A 357 4.95 -20.50 -8.13
C LEU A 357 3.95 -20.16 -9.25
N GLY A 358 3.13 -19.15 -8.99
CA GLY A 358 2.19 -18.58 -9.97
C GLY A 358 2.81 -17.45 -10.78
N ASP A 359 2.31 -17.21 -11.98
CA ASP A 359 2.82 -16.16 -12.89
C ASP A 359 2.98 -14.79 -12.20
N MET A 360 3.99 -14.07 -12.66
CA MET A 360 4.20 -12.66 -12.35
C MET A 360 3.61 -11.81 -13.47
N LEU A 361 2.69 -10.91 -13.12
CA LEU A 361 2.02 -10.04 -14.09
C LEU A 361 2.65 -8.65 -14.17
N GLU A 362 2.22 -7.83 -15.12
CA GLU A 362 2.65 -6.45 -15.32
C GLU A 362 4.17 -6.30 -15.61
N LEU A 363 4.74 -7.28 -16.29
CA LEU A 363 6.16 -7.29 -16.66
C LEU A 363 6.42 -6.89 -18.11
N GLY A 364 5.39 -6.87 -18.98
CA GLY A 364 5.54 -6.56 -20.40
C GLY A 364 6.64 -7.39 -21.07
N ASP A 365 7.53 -6.74 -21.81
CA ASP A 365 8.62 -7.39 -22.54
C ASP A 365 9.65 -8.10 -21.66
N TRP A 366 9.73 -7.77 -20.36
CA TRP A 366 10.62 -8.44 -19.41
C TRP A 366 10.09 -9.79 -18.92
N SER A 367 8.82 -10.11 -19.19
CA SER A 367 8.13 -11.29 -18.62
C SER A 367 8.90 -12.58 -18.86
N ASP A 368 9.29 -12.88 -20.09
CA ASP A 368 9.98 -14.14 -20.43
C ASP A 368 11.33 -14.28 -19.73
N ALA A 369 12.11 -13.20 -19.65
CA ALA A 369 13.42 -13.19 -19.00
C ALA A 369 13.30 -13.36 -17.48
N GLU A 370 12.35 -12.66 -16.87
CA GLU A 370 12.14 -12.71 -15.42
C GLU A 370 11.59 -14.08 -14.98
N HIS A 371 10.65 -14.67 -15.72
CA HIS A 371 10.16 -16.01 -15.39
C HIS A 371 11.27 -17.07 -15.54
N ARG A 372 12.13 -17.01 -16.57
CA ARG A 372 13.29 -17.90 -16.67
C ARG A 372 14.25 -17.72 -15.50
N HIS A 373 14.51 -16.48 -15.10
CA HIS A 373 15.38 -16.20 -13.96
C HIS A 373 14.83 -16.82 -12.66
N ILE A 374 13.53 -16.68 -12.39
CA ILE A 374 12.89 -17.28 -11.22
C ILE A 374 12.93 -18.80 -11.26
N ILE A 375 12.74 -19.44 -12.44
CA ILE A 375 12.88 -20.90 -12.59
C ILE A 375 14.32 -21.32 -12.24
N SER A 376 15.32 -20.57 -12.69
CA SER A 376 16.73 -20.89 -12.37
C SER A 376 17.00 -20.81 -10.87
N LEU A 377 16.49 -19.78 -10.18
CA LEU A 377 16.62 -19.66 -8.72
C LEU A 377 15.86 -20.77 -7.97
N ALA A 378 14.70 -21.16 -8.44
CA ALA A 378 13.94 -22.27 -7.86
C ALA A 378 14.69 -23.60 -8.00
N ALA A 379 15.38 -23.81 -9.11
CA ALA A 379 16.20 -25.00 -9.36
C ALA A 379 17.45 -25.12 -8.45
N GLU A 380 17.90 -24.02 -7.87
CA GLU A 380 19.00 -24.01 -6.89
C GLU A 380 18.61 -24.54 -5.50
N ILE A 381 17.29 -24.73 -5.25
CA ILE A 381 16.81 -25.24 -3.95
C ILE A 381 16.92 -26.77 -3.97
N PRO A 382 17.79 -27.39 -3.14
CA PRO A 382 18.03 -28.81 -3.17
C PRO A 382 16.76 -29.62 -2.92
N ASP A 383 16.54 -30.66 -3.72
CA ASP A 383 15.44 -31.65 -3.59
C ASP A 383 14.04 -31.03 -3.54
N ALA A 384 13.89 -29.82 -4.09
CA ALA A 384 12.60 -29.14 -4.14
C ALA A 384 11.78 -29.59 -5.35
N ARG A 385 10.53 -29.98 -5.12
CA ARG A 385 9.54 -30.15 -6.18
C ARG A 385 9.00 -28.79 -6.59
N ILE A 386 8.98 -28.50 -7.90
CA ILE A 386 8.58 -27.21 -8.46
C ILE A 386 7.25 -27.37 -9.19
N LEU A 387 6.20 -26.66 -8.75
CA LEU A 387 4.90 -26.60 -9.38
C LEU A 387 4.72 -25.19 -9.94
N LEU A 388 4.78 -25.06 -11.27
CA LEU A 388 4.65 -23.79 -11.97
C LEU A 388 3.21 -23.62 -12.46
N VAL A 389 2.59 -22.48 -12.17
CA VAL A 389 1.18 -22.23 -12.46
C VAL A 389 1.06 -21.00 -13.35
N GLY A 390 0.44 -21.20 -14.52
CA GLY A 390 0.13 -20.14 -15.47
C GLY A 390 0.89 -20.21 -16.78
N PRO A 391 0.41 -19.46 -17.79
CA PRO A 391 0.96 -19.50 -19.15
C PRO A 391 2.38 -18.90 -19.29
N HIS A 392 2.72 -17.88 -18.49
CA HIS A 392 4.03 -17.24 -18.57
C HIS A 392 5.15 -18.16 -18.07
N PHE A 393 4.97 -18.78 -16.90
CA PHE A 393 5.90 -19.81 -16.43
C PHE A 393 5.98 -20.99 -17.38
N ALA A 394 4.84 -21.45 -17.92
CA ALA A 394 4.83 -22.56 -18.88
C ALA A 394 5.61 -22.22 -20.16
N LYS A 395 5.46 -20.99 -20.69
CA LYS A 395 6.22 -20.50 -21.85
C LYS A 395 7.73 -20.44 -21.53
N ALA A 396 8.07 -19.80 -20.40
CA ALA A 396 9.46 -19.64 -19.98
C ALA A 396 10.14 -21.01 -19.77
N TYR A 397 9.49 -21.95 -19.08
CA TYR A 397 10.01 -23.29 -18.84
C TYR A 397 10.28 -24.07 -20.14
N ARG A 398 9.35 -23.99 -21.11
CA ARG A 398 9.52 -24.67 -22.40
C ARG A 398 10.67 -24.10 -23.23
N SER A 399 11.04 -22.84 -23.03
CA SER A 399 12.14 -22.16 -23.73
C SER A 399 13.53 -22.44 -23.13
N LEU A 400 13.61 -23.10 -21.97
CA LEU A 400 14.89 -23.43 -21.34
C LEU A 400 15.59 -24.58 -22.10
N GLU A 401 16.89 -24.44 -22.34
CA GLU A 401 17.75 -25.49 -22.89
C GLU A 401 17.92 -26.66 -21.91
N SER A 402 18.14 -26.34 -20.62
CA SER A 402 18.20 -27.32 -19.52
C SER A 402 17.05 -27.06 -18.56
N ARG A 403 16.18 -28.04 -18.40
CA ARG A 403 14.98 -27.93 -17.58
C ARG A 403 15.21 -28.57 -16.22
N PRO A 404 14.86 -27.89 -15.10
CA PRO A 404 14.94 -28.49 -13.78
C PRO A 404 14.13 -29.79 -13.72
N ALA A 405 14.75 -30.81 -13.09
CA ALA A 405 14.05 -32.05 -12.76
C ALA A 405 12.92 -31.78 -11.74
N ASP A 406 11.98 -32.71 -11.58
CA ASP A 406 10.84 -32.63 -10.65
C ASP A 406 10.02 -31.33 -10.78
N THR A 407 9.82 -30.85 -12.02
CA THR A 407 9.01 -29.69 -12.34
C THR A 407 7.73 -30.09 -13.05
N THR A 408 6.58 -29.62 -12.55
CA THR A 408 5.27 -29.85 -13.16
C THR A 408 4.61 -28.52 -13.52
N LEU A 409 4.01 -28.44 -14.71
CA LEU A 409 3.30 -27.25 -15.20
C LEU A 409 1.80 -27.42 -15.03
N TYR A 410 1.14 -26.39 -14.53
CA TYR A 410 -0.31 -26.29 -14.40
C TYR A 410 -0.82 -25.07 -15.14
N PRO A 411 -1.88 -25.21 -15.96
CA PRO A 411 -2.41 -24.07 -16.72
C PRO A 411 -3.09 -23.02 -15.83
N SER A 412 -3.64 -23.44 -14.68
CA SER A 412 -4.28 -22.54 -13.72
C SER A 412 -4.24 -23.12 -12.30
N GLN A 413 -4.58 -22.28 -11.33
CA GLN A 413 -4.69 -22.68 -9.92
C GLN A 413 -5.78 -23.73 -9.67
N GLU A 414 -6.91 -23.66 -10.41
CA GLU A 414 -8.01 -24.63 -10.27
C GLU A 414 -7.56 -26.03 -10.62
N VAL A 415 -6.75 -26.16 -11.69
CA VAL A 415 -6.19 -27.44 -12.12
C VAL A 415 -5.22 -27.97 -11.07
N LEU A 416 -4.33 -27.12 -10.57
CA LEU A 416 -3.43 -27.52 -9.46
C LEU A 416 -4.21 -27.93 -8.23
N ALA A 417 -5.21 -27.14 -7.81
CA ALA A 417 -6.01 -27.44 -6.64
C ALA A 417 -6.79 -28.75 -6.78
N ALA A 418 -7.31 -29.05 -7.98
CA ALA A 418 -7.98 -30.33 -8.28
C ALA A 418 -7.01 -31.51 -8.16
N GLU A 419 -5.77 -31.36 -8.64
CA GLU A 419 -4.72 -32.37 -8.53
C GLU A 419 -4.30 -32.61 -7.08
N LEU A 420 -4.08 -31.54 -6.31
CA LEU A 420 -3.70 -31.67 -4.88
C LEU A 420 -4.83 -32.27 -4.01
N ARG A 421 -6.10 -32.12 -4.40
CA ARG A 421 -7.21 -32.80 -3.73
C ARG A 421 -7.22 -34.31 -4.01
N LYS A 422 -6.85 -34.72 -5.24
CA LYS A 422 -6.77 -36.15 -5.62
C LYS A 422 -5.51 -36.82 -5.04
N HIS A 423 -4.42 -36.09 -4.99
CA HIS A 423 -3.12 -36.53 -4.53
C HIS A 423 -2.59 -35.60 -3.43
N PRO A 424 -3.16 -35.71 -2.21
CA PRO A 424 -2.74 -34.83 -1.10
C PRO A 424 -1.28 -34.95 -0.77
N VAL A 425 -0.65 -33.81 -0.51
CA VAL A 425 0.73 -33.71 -0.07
C VAL A 425 0.79 -33.77 1.46
N SER A 426 1.75 -34.50 1.99
CA SER A 426 2.01 -34.57 3.43
C SER A 426 3.50 -34.46 3.74
N GLN A 427 3.82 -34.06 4.97
CA GLN A 427 5.18 -33.91 5.49
C GLN A 427 6.06 -32.99 4.62
N ALA A 428 5.44 -31.93 4.07
CA ALA A 428 6.13 -30.99 3.19
C ALA A 428 6.17 -29.56 3.79
N LEU A 429 7.30 -28.91 3.59
CA LEU A 429 7.43 -27.46 3.72
C LEU A 429 7.11 -26.85 2.34
N ILE A 430 6.09 -26.00 2.27
CA ILE A 430 5.51 -25.53 1.00
C ILE A 430 5.55 -24.01 0.95
N LEU A 431 6.21 -23.44 -0.07
CA LEU A 431 6.11 -22.02 -0.42
C LEU A 431 5.02 -21.84 -1.46
N VAL A 432 4.07 -20.93 -1.21
CA VAL A 432 3.03 -20.52 -2.18
C VAL A 432 3.23 -19.05 -2.51
N LYS A 433 3.51 -18.74 -3.78
CA LYS A 433 3.68 -17.36 -4.24
C LYS A 433 3.25 -17.18 -5.69
N GLY A 434 2.46 -16.13 -5.96
CA GLY A 434 1.96 -15.77 -7.29
C GLY A 434 1.34 -14.38 -7.28
N SER A 435 1.05 -13.81 -8.45
CA SER A 435 0.33 -12.54 -8.56
C SER A 435 -1.10 -12.70 -8.06
N HIS A 436 -1.64 -11.64 -7.44
CA HIS A 436 -2.97 -11.64 -6.81
C HIS A 436 -4.10 -12.11 -7.72
N SER A 437 -4.07 -11.73 -8.99
CA SER A 437 -5.11 -12.10 -9.98
C SER A 437 -4.99 -13.53 -10.52
N ILE A 438 -3.98 -14.30 -10.10
CA ILE A 438 -3.90 -15.73 -10.42
C ILE A 438 -4.70 -16.57 -9.41
N GLY A 439 -5.04 -16.00 -8.25
CA GLY A 439 -5.88 -16.59 -7.20
C GLY A 439 -5.09 -17.19 -6.05
#